data_46aac650143aeb41c376a97668919467
#
_entry.id   46aac650143aeb41c376a97668919467
#
_cell.length_a   1.000
_cell.length_b   1.000
_cell.length_c   1.000
_cell.angle_alpha   90.00
_cell.angle_beta   90.00
_cell.angle_gamma   90.00
#
_symmetry.space_group_name_H-M   'P 1'
#
loop_
_entity.id
_entity.type
_entity.pdbx_description
1 polymer ?
#
loop_
_entity_poly.entity_id
_entity_poly.type
_entity_poly.pdbx_seq_one_letter_code
_entity_poly.pdbx_strand_id
1 'polypeptide(L)'
;MDVVEVDRVRRAVTRWGEPFLYRIFTPREIGAGARRAGAEHFAGRFAAKEAVMKALGAGRAGLGWQEIEITTDASGKPGVHLSGRAAEMANRMGVRSWQLAISHSRLVAIAEALAQ
;
A
#
# COMPACT_ATOMS: atom_id res chain seq x y z
N MET A 1 1.59 9.93 -7.07
CA MET A 1 1.64 8.71 -7.91
C MET A 1 2.92 7.96 -7.66
N ASP A 2 2.85 6.64 -7.67
CA ASP A 2 4.01 5.78 -7.54
C ASP A 2 3.96 4.64 -8.53
N VAL A 3 5.15 4.22 -8.98
CA VAL A 3 5.31 3.12 -9.92
C VAL A 3 6.28 2.12 -9.30
N VAL A 4 5.88 0.85 -9.28
CA VAL A 4 6.70 -0.23 -8.73
C VAL A 4 6.83 -1.34 -9.77
N GLU A 5 8.06 -1.80 -9.97
CA GLU A 5 8.29 -2.96 -10.83
C GLU A 5 7.84 -4.23 -10.10
N VAL A 6 6.95 -4.97 -10.71
CA VAL A 6 6.40 -6.20 -10.13
C VAL A 6 7.51 -7.20 -9.82
N ASP A 7 8.51 -7.29 -10.69
CA ASP A 7 9.61 -8.23 -10.52
C ASP A 7 10.45 -7.95 -9.27
N ARG A 8 10.58 -6.69 -8.88
CA ARG A 8 11.27 -6.34 -7.63
C ARG A 8 10.55 -6.92 -6.42
N VAL A 9 9.22 -6.83 -6.41
CA VAL A 9 8.43 -7.40 -5.32
C VAL A 9 8.50 -8.92 -5.35
N ARG A 10 8.40 -9.51 -6.55
CA ARG A 10 8.51 -10.97 -6.69
C ARG A 10 9.83 -11.48 -6.15
N ARG A 11 10.93 -10.82 -6.48
CA ARG A 11 12.25 -11.23 -6.00
C ARG A 11 12.38 -11.07 -4.48
N ALA A 12 11.81 -10.00 -3.92
CA ALA A 12 11.84 -9.79 -2.47
C ALA A 12 11.04 -10.89 -1.75
N VAL A 13 9.86 -11.22 -2.27
CA VAL A 13 9.04 -12.28 -1.69
C VAL A 13 9.76 -13.64 -1.79
N THR A 14 10.37 -13.91 -2.94
CA THR A 14 11.12 -15.16 -3.14
C THR A 14 12.31 -15.25 -2.21
N ARG A 15 13.05 -14.17 -2.04
CA ARG A 15 14.28 -14.17 -1.24
C ARG A 15 14.01 -14.12 0.26
N TRP A 16 13.06 -13.29 0.69
CA TRP A 16 12.85 -12.99 2.11
C TRP A 16 11.61 -13.65 2.70
N GLY A 17 10.63 -14.04 1.85
CA GLY A 17 9.43 -14.75 2.29
C GLY A 17 8.55 -13.95 3.22
N GLU A 18 7.94 -14.68 4.19
CA GLU A 18 7.01 -14.08 5.16
C GLU A 18 7.59 -12.91 5.95
N PRO A 19 8.86 -12.94 6.42
CA PRO A 19 9.40 -11.77 7.11
C PRO A 19 9.32 -10.48 6.31
N PHE A 20 9.54 -10.54 5.00
CA PHE A 20 9.37 -9.37 4.14
C PHE A 20 7.91 -8.93 4.09
N LEU A 21 7.00 -9.87 3.88
CA LEU A 21 5.58 -9.56 3.78
C LEU A 21 5.05 -8.92 5.05
N TYR A 22 5.37 -9.50 6.22
CA TYR A 22 4.90 -8.97 7.50
C TYR A 22 5.57 -7.67 7.91
N ARG A 23 6.68 -7.34 7.30
CA ARG A 23 7.32 -6.05 7.55
C ARG A 23 6.61 -4.90 6.85
N ILE A 24 6.04 -5.18 5.68
CA ILE A 24 5.42 -4.19 4.81
C ILE A 24 3.89 -4.20 4.94
N PHE A 25 3.30 -5.38 4.98
CA PHE A 25 1.86 -5.55 4.86
C PHE A 25 1.23 -6.04 6.16
N THR A 26 -0.02 -5.65 6.38
CA THR A 26 -0.79 -6.14 7.52
C THR A 26 -1.24 -7.59 7.24
N PRO A 27 -1.61 -8.35 8.28
CA PRO A 27 -2.16 -9.69 8.07
C PRO A 27 -3.36 -9.71 7.12
N ARG A 28 -4.19 -8.69 7.17
CA ARG A 28 -5.36 -8.58 6.28
C ARG A 28 -4.92 -8.42 4.82
N GLU A 29 -3.92 -7.58 4.57
CA GLU A 29 -3.37 -7.40 3.22
C GLU A 29 -2.72 -8.69 2.70
N ILE A 30 -2.01 -9.40 3.57
CA ILE A 30 -1.35 -10.65 3.19
C ILE A 30 -2.40 -11.70 2.83
N GLY A 31 -3.46 -11.82 3.63
CA GLY A 31 -4.55 -12.74 3.34
C GLY A 31 -5.24 -12.46 2.02
N ALA A 32 -5.46 -11.19 1.71
CA ALA A 32 -6.04 -10.80 0.43
C ALA A 32 -5.12 -11.15 -0.73
N GLY A 33 -3.80 -10.89 -0.59
CA GLY A 33 -2.82 -11.18 -1.63
C GLY A 33 -2.68 -12.67 -1.91
N ALA A 34 -2.81 -13.50 -0.87
CA ALA A 34 -2.74 -14.95 -1.02
C ALA A 34 -3.88 -15.52 -1.88
N ARG A 35 -5.00 -14.82 -1.95
CA ARG A 35 -6.16 -15.23 -2.75
C ARG A 35 -6.18 -14.62 -4.15
N ARG A 36 -5.16 -13.85 -4.51
CA ARG A 36 -5.12 -13.12 -5.77
C ARG A 36 -3.79 -13.38 -6.50
N ALA A 37 -3.43 -12.52 -7.42
CA ALA A 37 -2.29 -12.71 -8.32
C ALA A 37 -0.92 -12.51 -7.66
N GLY A 38 -0.80 -12.68 -6.36
CA GLY A 38 0.49 -12.70 -5.69
C GLY A 38 1.32 -11.42 -5.87
N ALA A 39 2.45 -11.54 -6.57
CA ALA A 39 3.39 -10.42 -6.70
C ALA A 39 2.77 -9.17 -7.33
N GLU A 40 1.90 -9.32 -8.31
CA GLU A 40 1.20 -8.18 -8.92
C GLU A 40 0.32 -7.47 -7.90
N HIS A 41 -0.41 -8.24 -7.10
CA HIS A 41 -1.28 -7.69 -6.06
C HIS A 41 -0.45 -6.93 -5.02
N PHE A 42 0.62 -7.54 -4.53
CA PHE A 42 1.47 -6.91 -3.52
C PHE A 42 2.19 -5.69 -4.08
N ALA A 43 2.63 -5.72 -5.33
CA ALA A 43 3.25 -4.55 -5.96
C ALA A 43 2.28 -3.37 -6.03
N GLY A 44 1.02 -3.63 -6.37
CA GLY A 44 -0.01 -2.59 -6.39
C GLY A 44 -0.24 -1.97 -5.02
N ARG A 45 -0.32 -2.81 -3.99
CA ARG A 45 -0.50 -2.34 -2.62
C ARG A 45 0.72 -1.59 -2.11
N PHE A 46 1.90 -2.05 -2.46
CA PHE A 46 3.13 -1.35 -2.10
C PHE A 46 3.18 0.05 -2.74
N ALA A 47 2.89 0.14 -4.02
CA ALA A 47 2.82 1.44 -4.71
C ALA A 47 1.78 2.36 -4.05
N ALA A 48 0.64 1.81 -3.65
CA ALA A 48 -0.40 2.57 -2.97
C ALA A 48 0.08 3.11 -1.62
N LYS A 49 0.78 2.30 -0.83
CA LYS A 49 1.34 2.74 0.45
C LYS A 49 2.32 3.89 0.24
N GLU A 50 3.18 3.78 -0.76
CA GLU A 50 4.11 4.86 -1.07
C GLU A 50 3.39 6.13 -1.53
N ALA A 51 2.36 5.99 -2.34
CA ALA A 51 1.59 7.14 -2.80
C ALA A 51 0.91 7.86 -1.63
N VAL A 52 0.37 7.11 -0.67
CA VAL A 52 -0.22 7.69 0.54
C VAL A 52 0.82 8.40 1.38
N MET A 53 2.01 7.81 1.56
CA MET A 53 3.09 8.46 2.30
C MET A 53 3.49 9.78 1.66
N LYS A 54 3.59 9.82 0.34
CA LYS A 54 3.90 11.06 -0.38
C LYS A 54 2.82 12.11 -0.18
N ALA A 55 1.56 11.71 -0.22
CA ALA A 55 0.44 12.63 -0.02
C ALA A 55 0.46 13.22 1.39
N LEU A 56 0.92 12.47 2.38
CA LEU A 56 1.10 12.95 3.75
C LEU A 56 2.35 13.82 3.91
N GLY A 57 3.20 13.89 2.90
CA GLY A 57 4.42 14.68 2.94
C GLY A 57 5.52 14.10 3.82
N ALA A 58 5.35 12.87 4.28
CA ALA A 58 6.25 12.28 5.25
C ALA A 58 7.40 11.51 4.62
N GLY A 59 7.31 11.19 3.35
CA GLY A 59 8.22 10.22 2.77
C GLY A 59 8.16 8.95 3.61
N ARG A 60 9.30 8.47 4.07
CA ARG A 60 9.34 7.30 4.93
C ARG A 60 9.68 7.64 6.38
N ALA A 61 9.88 8.90 6.67
CA ALA A 61 10.39 9.32 7.97
C ALA A 61 9.32 9.16 9.05
N GLY A 62 9.54 8.23 9.97
CA GLY A 62 8.72 8.07 11.15
C GLY A 62 7.42 7.32 10.97
N LEU A 63 7.08 6.86 9.76
CA LEU A 63 5.88 6.06 9.54
C LEU A 63 6.23 4.60 9.31
N GLY A 64 5.47 3.72 9.96
CA GLY A 64 5.55 2.29 9.70
C GLY A 64 4.70 1.91 8.50
N TRP A 65 5.17 0.96 7.72
CA TRP A 65 4.43 0.48 6.55
C TRP A 65 3.04 -0.03 6.89
N GLN A 66 2.90 -0.71 8.04
CA GLN A 66 1.62 -1.28 8.45
C GLN A 66 0.64 -0.25 8.98
N GLU A 67 1.08 0.98 9.25
CA GLU A 67 0.20 2.06 9.65
C GLU A 67 -0.68 2.55 8.51
N ILE A 68 -0.34 2.17 7.28
CA ILE A 68 -1.09 2.48 6.08
C ILE A 68 -1.60 1.17 5.50
N GLU A 69 -2.83 0.81 5.83
CA GLU A 69 -3.42 -0.43 5.32
C GLU A 69 -4.26 -0.12 4.09
N ILE A 70 -4.02 -0.86 3.02
CA ILE A 70 -4.79 -0.72 1.79
C ILE A 70 -5.91 -1.75 1.85
N THR A 71 -7.13 -1.28 1.92
CA THR A 71 -8.32 -2.11 2.03
C THR A 71 -8.96 -2.32 0.67
N THR A 72 -9.81 -3.32 0.58
CA THR A 72 -10.57 -3.59 -0.64
C THR A 72 -12.02 -3.88 -0.21
N ASP A 73 -12.97 -3.14 -0.74
CA ASP A 73 -14.37 -3.39 -0.40
C ASP A 73 -14.95 -4.55 -1.21
N ALA A 74 -16.22 -4.85 -0.98
CA ALA A 74 -16.90 -5.96 -1.64
C ALA A 74 -16.93 -5.83 -3.17
N SER A 75 -16.88 -4.59 -3.69
CA SER A 75 -16.89 -4.34 -5.13
C SER A 75 -15.50 -4.37 -5.73
N GLY A 76 -14.46 -4.53 -4.91
CA GLY A 76 -13.07 -4.51 -5.36
C GLY A 76 -12.42 -3.13 -5.33
N LYS A 77 -13.15 -2.13 -4.85
CA LYS A 77 -12.60 -0.77 -4.78
C LYS A 77 -11.57 -0.66 -3.65
N PRO A 78 -10.37 -0.12 -3.93
CA PRO A 78 -9.37 0.06 -2.90
C PRO A 78 -9.68 1.25 -2.01
N GLY A 79 -9.27 1.15 -0.75
CA GLY A 79 -9.39 2.23 0.23
C GLY A 79 -8.16 2.26 1.12
N VAL A 80 -8.14 3.26 2.00
CA VAL A 80 -7.00 3.48 2.91
C VAL A 80 -7.52 3.50 4.33
N HIS A 81 -6.88 2.71 5.19
CA HIS A 81 -7.12 2.75 6.63
C HIS A 81 -5.80 3.11 7.31
N LEU A 82 -5.80 4.20 8.05
CA LEU A 82 -4.61 4.68 8.75
C LEU A 82 -4.69 4.38 10.23
N SER A 83 -3.54 4.12 10.83
CA SER A 83 -3.40 3.93 12.26
C SER A 83 -2.12 4.63 12.74
N GLY A 84 -1.93 4.70 14.04
CA GLY A 84 -0.71 5.22 14.64
C GLY A 84 -0.34 6.63 14.17
N ARG A 85 0.92 6.81 13.87
CA ARG A 85 1.45 8.11 13.44
C ARG A 85 0.87 8.60 12.12
N ALA A 86 0.59 7.67 11.21
CA ALA A 86 -0.01 8.06 9.93
C ALA A 86 -1.38 8.67 10.14
N ALA A 87 -2.19 8.08 11.02
CA ALA A 87 -3.50 8.63 11.36
C ALA A 87 -3.38 10.00 12.01
N GLU A 88 -2.43 10.17 12.91
CA GLU A 88 -2.19 11.46 13.58
C GLU A 88 -1.79 12.54 12.57
N MET A 89 -0.91 12.22 11.62
CA MET A 89 -0.50 13.16 10.59
C MET A 89 -1.67 13.57 9.72
N ALA A 90 -2.47 12.61 9.28
CA ALA A 90 -3.64 12.90 8.47
C ALA A 90 -4.62 13.82 9.21
N ASN A 91 -4.85 13.56 10.49
CA ASN A 91 -5.72 14.40 11.30
C ASN A 91 -5.20 15.83 11.41
N ARG A 92 -3.90 16.00 11.63
CA ARG A 92 -3.30 17.33 11.72
C ARG A 92 -3.38 18.09 10.40
N MET A 93 -3.34 17.37 9.29
CA MET A 93 -3.45 17.96 7.95
C MET A 93 -4.90 18.23 7.54
N GLY A 94 -5.87 17.77 8.33
CA GLY A 94 -7.28 17.94 8.01
C GLY A 94 -7.78 16.96 6.96
N VAL A 95 -7.08 15.85 6.74
CA VAL A 95 -7.49 14.83 5.78
C VAL A 95 -8.68 14.06 6.34
N ARG A 96 -9.77 13.98 5.60
CA ARG A 96 -10.99 13.30 6.01
C ARG A 96 -11.29 12.05 5.19
N SER A 97 -10.79 12.00 3.96
CA SER A 97 -11.05 10.88 3.08
C SER A 97 -9.89 10.72 2.10
N TRP A 98 -9.88 9.58 1.44
CA TRP A 98 -8.87 9.23 0.45
C TRP A 98 -9.53 8.75 -0.83
N GLN A 99 -8.98 9.17 -1.94
CA GLN A 99 -9.28 8.52 -3.21
C GLN A 99 -8.03 7.79 -3.65
N LEU A 100 -8.18 6.52 -3.99
CA LEU A 100 -7.06 5.66 -4.34
C LEU A 100 -7.37 4.92 -5.63
N ALA A 101 -6.44 4.96 -6.56
CA ALA A 101 -6.51 4.19 -7.80
C ALA A 101 -5.25 3.34 -7.91
N ILE A 102 -5.43 2.08 -8.25
CA ILE A 102 -4.34 1.12 -8.42
C ILE A 102 -4.54 0.41 -9.74
N SER A 103 -3.48 0.30 -10.52
CA SER A 103 -3.50 -0.45 -11.77
C SER A 103 -2.20 -1.25 -11.86
N HIS A 104 -2.28 -2.44 -12.45
CA HIS A 104 -1.07 -3.24 -12.63
C HIS A 104 -1.14 -4.09 -13.88
N SER A 105 0.03 -4.42 -14.37
CA SER A 105 0.25 -5.40 -15.42
C SER A 105 1.22 -6.44 -14.86
N ARG A 106 1.72 -7.30 -15.71
CA ARG A 106 2.76 -8.26 -15.28
C ARG A 106 4.08 -7.57 -14.95
N LEU A 107 4.32 -6.40 -15.49
CA LEU A 107 5.61 -5.69 -15.37
C LEU A 107 5.63 -4.62 -14.30
N VAL A 108 4.58 -3.81 -14.21
CA VAL A 108 4.55 -2.68 -13.29
C VAL A 108 3.21 -2.55 -12.59
N ALA A 109 3.26 -1.95 -11.41
CA ALA A 109 2.09 -1.50 -10.70
C ALA A 109 2.18 0.00 -10.51
N ILE A 110 1.05 0.68 -10.65
CA ILE A 110 0.96 2.13 -10.51
C ILE A 110 -0.15 2.44 -9.52
N ALA A 111 0.10 3.38 -8.63
CA ALA A 111 -0.92 3.83 -7.70
C ALA A 111 -0.91 5.35 -7.59
N GLU A 112 -2.09 5.90 -7.39
CA GLU A 112 -2.27 7.33 -7.16
C GLU A 112 -3.19 7.50 -5.96
N ALA A 113 -2.78 8.36 -5.02
CA ALA A 113 -3.55 8.65 -3.82
C ALA A 113 -3.82 10.13 -3.73
N LEU A 114 -5.07 10.48 -3.46
CA LEU A 114 -5.49 11.85 -3.26
C LEU A 114 -6.09 11.99 -1.87
N ALA A 115 -5.47 12.82 -1.05
CA ALA A 115 -5.96 13.16 0.28
C ALA A 115 -6.99 14.28 0.16
N GLN A 116 -8.12 14.15 0.84
CA GLN A 116 -9.18 15.16 0.79
C GLN A 116 -9.61 15.62 2.17
#